data_6d6c2f46585826d35eaa75ee97ce715f
#
_entry.id   6d6c2f46585826d35eaa75ee97ce715f
#
_cell.length_a   1.000
_cell.length_b   1.000
_cell.length_c   1.000
_cell.angle_alpha   90.00
_cell.angle_beta   90.00
_cell.angle_gamma   90.00
#
_symmetry.space_group_name_H-M   'P 1'
#
loop_
_entity.id
_entity.type
_entity.pdbx_description
1 polymer ?
#
loop_
_entity_poly.entity_id
_entity_poly.type
_entity_poly.pdbx_seq_one_letter_code
_entity_poly.pdbx_strand_id
1 'polypeptide(L)'
;RNSHLVSLGGGITQDVTGFVATALYRGIRWTFFPTTLLAACDSCIGGKSSLNYKGFKNLLGSFYPPDEIFIYPEFFRSLSPRDYCSGLGEVVKFNVIAGAAGIDGMERDMEAILAHDYEKLLQYVRTSLDFKRGFIEEDEFDRGKRVLLNYAHTFGHAFESVSSYEIPHGSAVALGMMTANAVSVKRGFIEEAYAARIAALCMKILAHIPWHEEWFAPAGIIAAIHKDKKQTSERITAVLLNEAHELSVYRDVEEEEIRQALACLLQYWRNHRGK
;
A
#
# COMPACT_ATOMS: atom_id res chain seq x y z
N ARG A 1 12.71 -34.11 -6.39
CA ARG A 1 13.42 -32.86 -6.72
C ARG A 1 12.94 -32.22 -8.04
N ASN A 2 12.09 -32.91 -8.79
CA ASN A 2 11.52 -32.38 -10.07
C ASN A 2 10.10 -31.80 -9.85
N SER A 3 9.72 -31.52 -8.62
CA SER A 3 8.42 -30.91 -8.31
C SER A 3 8.48 -29.40 -8.55
N HIS A 4 7.37 -28.86 -9.02
CA HIS A 4 7.14 -27.44 -9.23
C HIS A 4 5.84 -27.05 -8.53
N LEU A 5 5.83 -25.97 -7.73
CA LEU A 5 4.61 -25.49 -7.11
C LEU A 5 3.92 -24.48 -8.03
N VAL A 6 2.62 -24.57 -8.10
CA VAL A 6 1.78 -23.53 -8.75
C VAL A 6 0.90 -22.91 -7.67
N SER A 7 1.04 -21.61 -7.51
CA SER A 7 0.27 -20.79 -6.58
C SER A 7 -0.80 -20.04 -7.33
N LEU A 8 -2.06 -20.25 -6.98
CA LEU A 8 -3.21 -19.55 -7.55
C LEU A 8 -4.00 -18.93 -6.39
N GLY A 9 -3.94 -17.60 -6.25
CA GLY A 9 -4.59 -16.93 -5.13
C GLY A 9 -4.14 -15.50 -4.89
N GLY A 10 -4.51 -14.95 -3.75
CA GLY A 10 -4.05 -13.65 -3.27
C GLY A 10 -2.78 -13.74 -2.42
N GLY A 11 -2.48 -12.67 -1.68
CA GLY A 11 -1.27 -12.54 -0.86
C GLY A 11 -1.08 -13.68 0.16
N ILE A 12 -2.14 -14.15 0.81
CA ILE A 12 -2.04 -15.25 1.79
C ILE A 12 -1.54 -16.54 1.11
N THR A 13 -2.11 -16.89 -0.05
CA THR A 13 -1.68 -18.06 -0.81
C THR A 13 -0.24 -17.91 -1.29
N GLN A 14 0.13 -16.71 -1.75
CA GLN A 14 1.49 -16.35 -2.13
C GLN A 14 2.47 -16.56 -0.98
N ASP A 15 2.18 -16.00 0.20
CA ASP A 15 3.05 -16.07 1.37
C ASP A 15 3.30 -17.52 1.82
N VAL A 16 2.22 -18.29 1.90
CA VAL A 16 2.32 -19.71 2.26
C VAL A 16 3.12 -20.48 1.21
N THR A 17 2.84 -20.27 -0.07
CA THR A 17 3.54 -20.97 -1.15
C THR A 17 5.03 -20.62 -1.18
N GLY A 18 5.37 -19.32 -1.11
CA GLY A 18 6.77 -18.87 -1.13
C GLY A 18 7.55 -19.40 0.07
N PHE A 19 6.96 -19.40 1.27
CA PHE A 19 7.58 -19.98 2.46
C PHE A 19 7.78 -21.49 2.34
N VAL A 20 6.76 -22.23 1.88
CA VAL A 20 6.86 -23.68 1.66
C VAL A 20 7.89 -23.99 0.57
N ALA A 21 7.90 -23.23 -0.53
CA ALA A 21 8.86 -23.40 -1.61
C ALA A 21 10.31 -23.26 -1.12
N THR A 22 10.57 -22.29 -0.23
CA THR A 22 11.88 -22.13 0.41
C THR A 22 12.27 -23.35 1.25
N ALA A 23 11.34 -23.90 2.02
CA ALA A 23 11.61 -24.95 2.99
C ALA A 23 11.76 -26.34 2.35
N LEU A 24 10.96 -26.64 1.31
CA LEU A 24 10.98 -27.94 0.64
C LEU A 24 12.29 -28.14 -0.12
N TYR A 25 12.99 -29.25 0.17
CA TYR A 25 14.25 -29.63 -0.48
C TYR A 25 15.32 -28.53 -0.52
N ARG A 26 15.24 -27.53 0.35
CA ARG A 26 16.07 -26.31 0.41
C ARG A 26 15.86 -25.38 -0.79
N GLY A 27 14.66 -25.36 -1.32
CA GLY A 27 14.20 -24.55 -2.43
C GLY A 27 13.65 -25.40 -3.57
N ILE A 28 12.43 -25.15 -3.95
CA ILE A 28 11.82 -25.71 -5.17
C ILE A 28 11.23 -24.56 -5.99
N ARG A 29 11.21 -24.75 -7.30
CA ARG A 29 10.65 -23.79 -8.24
C ARG A 29 9.16 -23.59 -8.01
N TRP A 30 8.66 -22.39 -8.25
CA TRP A 30 7.24 -22.11 -8.18
C TRP A 30 6.82 -20.99 -9.13
N THR A 31 5.56 -21.07 -9.57
CA THR A 31 4.91 -20.10 -10.44
C THR A 31 3.72 -19.50 -9.70
N PHE A 32 3.50 -18.21 -9.86
CA PHE A 32 2.42 -17.48 -9.21
C PHE A 32 1.41 -16.90 -10.19
N PHE A 33 0.13 -17.15 -9.92
CA PHE A 33 -1.03 -16.54 -10.57
C PHE A 33 -1.77 -15.70 -9.53
N PRO A 34 -1.48 -14.39 -9.41
CA PRO A 34 -2.19 -13.51 -8.50
C PRO A 34 -3.65 -13.33 -8.93
N THR A 35 -4.58 -13.69 -8.03
CA THR A 35 -6.02 -13.56 -8.29
C THR A 35 -6.65 -12.34 -7.65
N THR A 36 -5.89 -11.59 -6.84
CA THR A 36 -6.30 -10.30 -6.29
C THR A 36 -5.50 -9.18 -6.93
N LEU A 37 -6.13 -8.02 -7.12
CA LEU A 37 -5.46 -6.86 -7.68
C LEU A 37 -4.28 -6.42 -6.80
N LEU A 38 -4.44 -6.45 -5.47
CA LEU A 38 -3.38 -6.15 -4.51
C LEU A 38 -2.14 -7.01 -4.73
N ALA A 39 -2.32 -8.32 -4.90
CA ALA A 39 -1.20 -9.21 -5.17
C ALA A 39 -0.56 -8.94 -6.55
N ALA A 40 -1.37 -8.68 -7.56
CA ALA A 40 -0.91 -8.46 -8.93
C ALA A 40 -0.13 -7.15 -9.13
N CYS A 41 -0.45 -6.10 -8.36
CA CYS A 41 0.18 -4.79 -8.52
C CYS A 41 1.35 -4.53 -7.55
N ASP A 42 1.48 -5.35 -6.50
CA ASP A 42 2.46 -5.11 -5.44
C ASP A 42 3.19 -6.38 -4.99
N SER A 43 2.52 -7.29 -4.26
CA SER A 43 3.23 -8.35 -3.53
C SER A 43 3.83 -9.43 -4.42
N CYS A 44 3.36 -9.62 -5.65
CA CYS A 44 3.83 -10.67 -6.56
C CYS A 44 5.33 -10.59 -6.89
N ILE A 45 5.95 -9.42 -6.75
CA ILE A 45 7.40 -9.24 -6.97
C ILE A 45 8.12 -8.89 -5.65
N GLY A 46 9.46 -9.12 -5.64
CA GLY A 46 10.31 -8.81 -4.50
C GLY A 46 10.47 -9.94 -3.49
N GLY A 47 9.86 -11.10 -3.76
CA GLY A 47 10.16 -12.38 -3.13
C GLY A 47 9.88 -12.49 -1.64
N LYS A 48 9.32 -11.48 -0.99
CA LYS A 48 8.97 -11.53 0.43
C LYS A 48 7.81 -12.49 0.65
N SER A 49 7.95 -13.40 1.60
CA SER A 49 6.84 -14.12 2.22
C SER A 49 6.73 -13.73 3.68
N SER A 50 5.51 -13.77 4.20
CA SER A 50 5.23 -13.26 5.54
C SER A 50 4.11 -14.03 6.22
N LEU A 51 4.43 -14.68 7.34
CA LEU A 51 3.48 -15.46 8.11
C LEU A 51 3.39 -14.93 9.54
N ASN A 52 2.16 -14.84 10.02
CA ASN A 52 1.88 -14.49 11.41
C ASN A 52 2.08 -15.73 12.31
N TYR A 53 2.69 -15.55 13.45
CA TYR A 53 2.89 -16.64 14.41
C TYR A 53 2.73 -16.16 15.84
N LYS A 54 1.95 -16.88 16.65
CA LYS A 54 1.69 -16.59 18.07
C LYS A 54 1.29 -15.14 18.35
N GLY A 55 0.43 -14.56 17.50
CA GLY A 55 -0.05 -13.19 17.65
C GLY A 55 0.92 -12.10 17.14
N PHE A 56 2.12 -12.48 16.69
CA PHE A 56 3.06 -11.53 16.09
C PHE A 56 2.89 -11.54 14.58
N LYS A 57 2.70 -10.33 14.00
CA LYS A 57 2.66 -10.15 12.55
C LYS A 57 4.06 -10.32 11.94
N ASN A 58 4.09 -10.97 10.76
CA ASN A 58 5.28 -11.04 9.91
C ASN A 58 6.51 -11.58 10.67
N LEU A 59 6.30 -12.55 11.58
CA LEU A 59 7.39 -13.11 12.38
C LEU A 59 8.20 -14.13 11.59
N LEU A 60 7.54 -14.94 10.77
CA LEU A 60 8.16 -15.94 9.92
C LEU A 60 8.08 -15.48 8.48
N GLY A 61 9.11 -15.72 7.70
CA GLY A 61 9.14 -15.36 6.30
C GLY A 61 10.47 -15.65 5.65
N SER A 62 10.50 -15.43 4.35
CA SER A 62 11.70 -15.61 3.52
C SER A 62 11.73 -14.59 2.40
N PHE A 63 12.85 -14.54 1.70
CA PHE A 63 12.99 -13.89 0.41
C PHE A 63 13.18 -14.99 -0.63
N TYR A 64 12.09 -15.37 -1.29
CA TYR A 64 12.10 -16.43 -2.29
C TYR A 64 11.09 -16.14 -3.41
N PRO A 65 11.52 -15.42 -4.46
CA PRO A 65 10.62 -15.02 -5.53
C PRO A 65 10.13 -16.21 -6.34
N PRO A 66 8.95 -16.12 -6.97
CA PRO A 66 8.52 -17.08 -7.99
C PRO A 66 9.45 -17.01 -9.21
N ASP A 67 9.60 -18.15 -9.91
CA ASP A 67 10.30 -18.20 -11.20
C ASP A 67 9.52 -17.45 -12.30
N GLU A 68 8.18 -17.51 -12.22
CA GLU A 68 7.28 -16.90 -13.20
C GLU A 68 6.04 -16.35 -12.49
N ILE A 69 5.52 -15.23 -13.03
CA ILE A 69 4.28 -14.59 -12.56
C ILE A 69 3.40 -14.34 -13.77
N PHE A 70 2.15 -14.83 -13.71
CA PHE A 70 1.16 -14.64 -14.76
C PHE A 70 -0.01 -13.82 -14.23
N ILE A 71 -0.10 -12.57 -14.63
CA ILE A 71 -1.18 -11.64 -14.27
C ILE A 71 -2.27 -11.75 -15.33
N TYR A 72 -3.43 -12.28 -14.92
CA TYR A 72 -4.60 -12.42 -15.76
C TYR A 72 -5.77 -11.62 -15.18
N PRO A 73 -6.15 -10.49 -15.77
CA PRO A 73 -7.07 -9.53 -15.17
C PRO A 73 -8.50 -10.06 -15.00
N GLU A 74 -8.89 -11.10 -15.74
CA GLU A 74 -10.21 -11.71 -15.59
C GLU A 74 -10.44 -12.28 -14.18
N PHE A 75 -9.38 -12.62 -13.44
CA PHE A 75 -9.51 -13.02 -12.03
C PHE A 75 -10.08 -11.89 -11.16
N PHE A 76 -9.87 -10.63 -11.54
CA PHE A 76 -10.33 -9.48 -10.74
C PHE A 76 -11.85 -9.30 -10.82
N ARG A 77 -12.53 -9.92 -11.80
CA ARG A 77 -14.00 -9.86 -11.91
C ARG A 77 -14.75 -10.45 -10.73
N SER A 78 -14.14 -11.41 -10.04
CA SER A 78 -14.73 -12.08 -8.88
C SER A 78 -14.46 -11.35 -7.57
N LEU A 79 -13.66 -10.29 -7.58
CA LEU A 79 -13.38 -9.50 -6.37
C LEU A 79 -14.61 -8.72 -5.95
N SER A 80 -14.82 -8.62 -4.64
CA SER A 80 -15.79 -7.67 -4.11
C SER A 80 -15.35 -6.23 -4.45
N PRO A 81 -16.26 -5.26 -4.58
CA PRO A 81 -15.87 -3.86 -4.77
C PRO A 81 -14.85 -3.38 -3.73
N ARG A 82 -15.01 -3.83 -2.49
CA ARG A 82 -14.10 -3.54 -1.37
C ARG A 82 -12.69 -4.06 -1.63
N ASP A 83 -12.55 -5.30 -2.08
CA ASP A 83 -11.23 -5.92 -2.32
C ASP A 83 -10.58 -5.37 -3.59
N TYR A 84 -11.38 -5.08 -4.61
CA TYR A 84 -10.90 -4.42 -5.82
C TYR A 84 -10.37 -3.02 -5.53
N CYS A 85 -11.13 -2.19 -4.82
CA CYS A 85 -10.69 -0.85 -4.40
C CYS A 85 -9.47 -0.91 -3.46
N SER A 86 -9.39 -1.93 -2.60
CA SER A 86 -8.18 -2.14 -1.81
C SER A 86 -6.95 -2.36 -2.69
N GLY A 87 -7.06 -3.17 -3.75
CA GLY A 87 -5.97 -3.30 -4.72
C GLY A 87 -5.62 -1.98 -5.41
N LEU A 88 -6.63 -1.17 -5.76
CA LEU A 88 -6.42 0.16 -6.35
C LEU A 88 -5.66 1.11 -5.43
N GLY A 89 -5.73 0.95 -4.10
CA GLY A 89 -4.96 1.76 -3.16
C GLY A 89 -3.45 1.68 -3.42
N GLU A 90 -2.93 0.49 -3.66
CA GLU A 90 -1.52 0.29 -4.01
C GLU A 90 -1.23 0.75 -5.45
N VAL A 91 -2.12 0.51 -6.41
CA VAL A 91 -1.96 1.03 -7.77
C VAL A 91 -1.83 2.54 -7.76
N VAL A 92 -2.73 3.25 -7.06
CA VAL A 92 -2.66 4.72 -6.92
C VAL A 92 -1.37 5.14 -6.24
N LYS A 93 -0.98 4.49 -5.13
CA LYS A 93 0.27 4.81 -4.43
C LYS A 93 1.47 4.77 -5.37
N PHE A 94 1.65 3.69 -6.11
CA PHE A 94 2.80 3.55 -7.02
C PHE A 94 2.76 4.56 -8.16
N ASN A 95 1.59 4.88 -8.68
CA ASN A 95 1.48 5.86 -9.76
C ASN A 95 1.65 7.30 -9.25
N VAL A 96 1.26 7.60 -8.01
CA VAL A 96 1.55 8.88 -7.34
C VAL A 96 3.06 9.08 -7.18
N ILE A 97 3.76 8.09 -6.65
CA ILE A 97 5.21 8.17 -6.41
C ILE A 97 6.05 8.01 -7.69
N ALA A 98 5.45 7.54 -8.78
CA ALA A 98 6.08 7.59 -10.10
C ALA A 98 6.06 9.00 -10.73
N GLY A 99 5.40 9.98 -10.09
CA GLY A 99 5.42 11.40 -10.44
C GLY A 99 4.13 11.91 -11.09
N ALA A 100 4.18 13.17 -11.53
CA ALA A 100 3.01 13.92 -12.03
C ALA A 100 2.26 13.20 -13.16
N ALA A 101 2.97 12.60 -14.10
CA ALA A 101 2.37 11.86 -15.21
C ALA A 101 1.51 10.67 -14.74
N GLY A 102 1.91 10.02 -13.65
CA GLY A 102 1.13 8.94 -13.02
C GLY A 102 -0.18 9.48 -12.43
N ILE A 103 -0.14 10.62 -11.74
CA ILE A 103 -1.33 11.28 -11.18
C ILE A 103 -2.27 11.71 -12.32
N ASP A 104 -1.76 12.42 -13.34
CA ASP A 104 -2.54 12.88 -14.48
C ASP A 104 -3.26 11.70 -15.20
N GLY A 105 -2.54 10.60 -15.37
CA GLY A 105 -3.09 9.39 -15.94
C GLY A 105 -4.20 8.79 -15.07
N MET A 106 -3.96 8.64 -13.77
CA MET A 106 -4.95 8.09 -12.84
C MET A 106 -6.20 8.95 -12.77
N GLU A 107 -6.09 10.28 -12.76
CA GLU A 107 -7.24 11.19 -12.77
C GLU A 107 -8.09 11.01 -14.04
N ARG A 108 -7.44 10.90 -15.19
CA ARG A 108 -8.10 10.71 -16.49
C ARG A 108 -8.84 9.38 -16.58
N ASP A 109 -8.24 8.30 -16.08
CA ASP A 109 -8.71 6.94 -16.37
C ASP A 109 -9.42 6.29 -15.17
N MET A 110 -9.47 6.91 -13.99
CA MET A 110 -9.99 6.31 -12.76
C MET A 110 -11.43 5.81 -12.90
N GLU A 111 -12.32 6.55 -13.56
CA GLU A 111 -13.72 6.12 -13.74
C GLU A 111 -13.82 4.86 -14.59
N ALA A 112 -13.03 4.76 -15.65
CA ALA A 112 -12.98 3.57 -16.48
C ALA A 112 -12.38 2.37 -15.72
N ILE A 113 -11.35 2.61 -14.90
CA ILE A 113 -10.75 1.59 -14.05
C ILE A 113 -11.77 1.08 -13.01
N LEU A 114 -12.51 1.97 -12.38
CA LEU A 114 -13.58 1.60 -11.43
C LEU A 114 -14.72 0.84 -12.13
N ALA A 115 -14.96 1.12 -13.41
CA ALA A 115 -15.89 0.37 -14.26
C ALA A 115 -15.28 -0.94 -14.84
N HIS A 116 -14.13 -1.39 -14.33
CA HIS A 116 -13.43 -2.61 -14.73
C HIS A 116 -12.90 -2.62 -16.18
N ASP A 117 -12.44 -1.45 -16.68
CA ASP A 117 -11.62 -1.39 -17.90
C ASP A 117 -10.22 -1.97 -17.60
N TYR A 118 -10.08 -3.27 -17.85
CA TYR A 118 -8.86 -3.99 -17.51
C TYR A 118 -7.66 -3.64 -18.42
N GLU A 119 -7.89 -3.15 -19.63
CA GLU A 119 -6.79 -2.70 -20.48
C GLU A 119 -6.11 -1.48 -19.88
N LYS A 120 -6.90 -0.51 -19.44
CA LYS A 120 -6.38 0.66 -18.74
C LYS A 120 -5.76 0.27 -17.40
N LEU A 121 -6.44 -0.55 -16.60
CA LEU A 121 -5.92 -1.00 -15.32
C LEU A 121 -4.53 -1.64 -15.45
N LEU A 122 -4.33 -2.52 -16.43
CA LEU A 122 -3.04 -3.21 -16.62
C LEU A 122 -1.89 -2.26 -16.94
N GLN A 123 -2.15 -1.12 -17.58
CA GLN A 123 -1.12 -0.10 -17.81
C GLN A 123 -0.57 0.44 -16.47
N TYR A 124 -1.46 0.73 -15.52
CA TYR A 124 -1.09 1.23 -14.19
C TYR A 124 -0.51 0.16 -13.28
N VAL A 125 -1.00 -1.08 -13.39
CA VAL A 125 -0.38 -2.24 -12.73
C VAL A 125 1.06 -2.42 -13.22
N ARG A 126 1.29 -2.31 -14.52
CA ARG A 126 2.65 -2.40 -15.10
C ARG A 126 3.55 -1.28 -14.58
N THR A 127 3.07 -0.03 -14.55
CA THR A 127 3.80 1.10 -13.96
C THR A 127 4.18 0.80 -12.51
N SER A 128 3.24 0.27 -11.71
CA SER A 128 3.48 -0.10 -10.32
C SER A 128 4.60 -1.13 -10.17
N LEU A 129 4.56 -2.18 -10.99
CA LEU A 129 5.57 -3.24 -10.97
C LEU A 129 6.93 -2.76 -11.47
N ASP A 130 6.98 -1.97 -12.55
CA ASP A 130 8.22 -1.44 -13.10
C ASP A 130 8.88 -0.47 -12.09
N PHE A 131 8.09 0.39 -11.44
CA PHE A 131 8.59 1.27 -10.40
C PHE A 131 9.17 0.48 -9.21
N LYS A 132 8.41 -0.48 -8.70
CA LYS A 132 8.85 -1.32 -7.58
C LYS A 132 10.06 -2.16 -7.94
N ARG A 133 10.15 -2.67 -9.17
CA ARG A 133 11.30 -3.44 -9.64
C ARG A 133 12.60 -2.67 -9.52
N GLY A 134 12.63 -1.38 -9.85
CA GLY A 134 13.83 -0.55 -9.69
C GLY A 134 14.35 -0.54 -8.25
N PHE A 135 13.45 -0.49 -7.25
CA PHE A 135 13.85 -0.59 -5.84
C PHE A 135 14.34 -1.98 -5.45
N ILE A 136 13.75 -3.05 -6.00
CA ILE A 136 14.14 -4.43 -5.70
C ILE A 136 15.53 -4.71 -6.28
N GLU A 137 15.82 -4.24 -7.49
CA GLU A 137 17.12 -4.43 -8.16
C GLU A 137 18.24 -3.72 -7.39
N GLU A 138 17.96 -2.58 -6.74
CA GLU A 138 18.93 -1.86 -5.91
C GLU A 138 19.02 -2.41 -4.46
N ASP A 139 17.94 -2.95 -3.92
CA ASP A 139 17.82 -3.37 -2.52
C ASP A 139 16.88 -4.58 -2.37
N GLU A 140 17.35 -5.75 -2.81
CA GLU A 140 16.56 -6.99 -2.81
C GLU A 140 16.03 -7.35 -1.41
N PHE A 141 16.86 -7.18 -0.38
CA PHE A 141 16.57 -7.63 0.99
C PHE A 141 15.97 -6.56 1.91
N ASP A 142 15.55 -5.41 1.36
CA ASP A 142 14.88 -4.32 2.11
C ASP A 142 15.71 -3.80 3.31
N ARG A 143 16.98 -3.52 3.05
CA ARG A 143 17.93 -3.03 4.08
C ARG A 143 18.31 -1.56 3.89
N GLY A 144 17.86 -0.92 2.83
CA GLY A 144 18.23 0.44 2.46
C GLY A 144 17.12 1.20 1.75
N LYS A 145 17.32 1.50 0.47
CA LYS A 145 16.45 2.39 -0.33
C LYS A 145 15.00 1.90 -0.44
N ARG A 146 14.78 0.59 -0.39
CA ARG A 146 13.45 0.00 -0.51
C ARG A 146 12.50 0.44 0.63
N VAL A 147 13.03 0.94 1.75
CA VAL A 147 12.23 1.53 2.83
C VAL A 147 11.31 2.66 2.33
N LEU A 148 11.68 3.36 1.26
CA LEU A 148 10.88 4.43 0.66
C LEU A 148 9.51 3.94 0.16
N LEU A 149 9.39 2.66 -0.22
CA LEU A 149 8.11 2.06 -0.59
C LEU A 149 7.11 1.98 0.58
N ASN A 150 7.55 2.25 1.82
CA ASN A 150 6.66 2.41 2.97
C ASN A 150 5.97 3.79 3.04
N TYR A 151 6.05 4.62 1.99
CA TYR A 151 5.20 5.80 1.86
C TYR A 151 3.74 5.43 2.15
N ALA A 152 3.07 6.23 2.95
CA ALA A 152 1.72 6.00 3.47
C ALA A 152 1.58 4.88 4.52
N HIS A 153 2.50 3.91 4.59
CA HIS A 153 2.31 2.70 5.41
C HIS A 153 2.39 2.94 6.92
N THR A 154 3.20 3.92 7.38
CA THR A 154 3.23 4.26 8.81
C THR A 154 1.83 4.60 9.33
N PHE A 155 1.11 5.43 8.59
CA PHE A 155 -0.26 5.82 8.95
C PHE A 155 -1.29 4.75 8.55
N GLY A 156 -1.12 4.13 7.38
CA GLY A 156 -1.99 3.06 6.89
C GLY A 156 -2.08 1.88 7.87
N HIS A 157 -0.96 1.36 8.36
CA HIS A 157 -0.95 0.29 9.36
C HIS A 157 -1.62 0.71 10.67
N ALA A 158 -1.53 1.98 11.05
CA ALA A 158 -2.25 2.48 12.22
C ALA A 158 -3.77 2.44 11.99
N PHE A 159 -4.26 2.84 10.80
CA PHE A 159 -5.67 2.73 10.44
C PHE A 159 -6.15 1.27 10.40
N GLU A 160 -5.36 0.34 9.86
CA GLU A 160 -5.67 -1.09 9.95
C GLU A 160 -5.83 -1.55 11.40
N SER A 161 -4.91 -1.13 12.26
CA SER A 161 -4.88 -1.54 13.68
C SER A 161 -6.08 -1.00 14.46
N VAL A 162 -6.39 0.30 14.34
CA VAL A 162 -7.50 0.91 15.10
C VAL A 162 -8.86 0.47 14.61
N SER A 163 -8.99 0.09 13.34
CA SER A 163 -10.20 -0.49 12.77
C SER A 163 -10.33 -1.99 12.99
N SER A 164 -9.42 -2.62 13.75
CA SER A 164 -9.37 -4.09 13.91
C SER A 164 -9.41 -4.82 12.56
N TYR A 165 -8.73 -4.24 11.55
CA TYR A 165 -8.68 -4.74 10.15
C TYR A 165 -10.00 -4.70 9.38
N GLU A 166 -10.97 -3.92 9.85
CA GLU A 166 -12.16 -3.64 9.06
C GLU A 166 -11.84 -2.79 7.83
N ILE A 167 -10.82 -1.93 7.89
CA ILE A 167 -10.28 -1.23 6.73
C ILE A 167 -9.29 -2.15 6.01
N PRO A 168 -9.55 -2.56 4.74
CA PRO A 168 -8.61 -3.35 3.97
C PRO A 168 -7.31 -2.61 3.72
N HIS A 169 -6.21 -3.36 3.55
CA HIS A 169 -4.84 -2.83 3.47
C HIS A 169 -4.70 -1.63 2.51
N GLY A 170 -5.05 -1.77 1.24
CA GLY A 170 -4.85 -0.68 0.28
C GLY A 170 -5.78 0.53 0.53
N SER A 171 -6.96 0.31 1.13
CA SER A 171 -7.80 1.41 1.59
C SER A 171 -7.16 2.13 2.79
N ALA A 172 -6.54 1.40 3.69
CA ALA A 172 -5.76 1.99 4.78
C ALA A 172 -4.53 2.74 4.25
N VAL A 173 -3.89 2.24 3.19
CA VAL A 173 -2.80 2.94 2.48
C VAL A 173 -3.32 4.24 1.83
N ALA A 174 -4.53 4.26 1.27
CA ALA A 174 -5.14 5.49 0.75
C ALA A 174 -5.33 6.55 1.85
N LEU A 175 -5.85 6.16 3.04
CA LEU A 175 -5.91 7.03 4.22
C LEU A 175 -4.51 7.48 4.66
N GLY A 176 -3.55 6.57 4.60
CA GLY A 176 -2.15 6.85 4.91
C GLY A 176 -1.52 7.87 3.96
N MET A 177 -1.81 7.80 2.66
CA MET A 177 -1.37 8.81 1.68
C MET A 177 -1.93 10.19 2.01
N MET A 178 -3.24 10.27 2.28
CA MET A 178 -3.87 11.55 2.65
C MET A 178 -3.25 12.14 3.93
N THR A 179 -2.97 11.30 4.93
CA THR A 179 -2.33 11.73 6.19
C THR A 179 -0.89 12.18 5.95
N ALA A 180 -0.08 11.39 5.23
CA ALA A 180 1.31 11.72 4.91
C ALA A 180 1.40 13.04 4.14
N ASN A 181 0.52 13.23 3.15
CA ASN A 181 0.48 14.45 2.35
C ASN A 181 0.03 15.66 3.15
N ALA A 182 -0.90 15.52 4.09
CA ALA A 182 -1.27 16.61 4.99
C ALA A 182 -0.09 17.06 5.87
N VAL A 183 0.75 16.14 6.33
CA VAL A 183 2.01 16.47 7.01
C VAL A 183 2.99 17.17 6.06
N SER A 184 3.14 16.69 4.81
CA SER A 184 4.01 17.31 3.81
C SER A 184 3.58 18.73 3.46
N VAL A 185 2.27 18.98 3.31
CA VAL A 185 1.71 20.34 3.09
C VAL A 185 2.04 21.25 4.25
N LYS A 186 1.83 20.78 5.49
CA LYS A 186 2.11 21.56 6.69
C LYS A 186 3.58 21.94 6.82
N ARG A 187 4.49 21.05 6.40
CA ARG A 187 5.94 21.31 6.35
C ARG A 187 6.35 22.20 5.15
N GLY A 188 5.41 22.54 4.27
CA GLY A 188 5.70 23.32 3.06
C GLY A 188 6.45 22.52 1.99
N PHE A 189 6.44 21.21 2.06
CA PHE A 189 7.12 20.34 1.11
C PHE A 189 6.35 20.19 -0.21
N ILE A 190 5.02 20.14 -0.13
CA ILE A 190 4.15 20.06 -1.31
C ILE A 190 3.03 21.07 -1.19
N GLU A 191 2.50 21.47 -2.33
CA GLU A 191 1.37 22.41 -2.42
C GLU A 191 0.05 21.73 -2.03
N GLU A 192 -0.86 22.48 -1.41
CA GLU A 192 -2.20 21.99 -1.04
C GLU A 192 -2.97 21.47 -2.26
N ALA A 193 -2.85 22.14 -3.41
CA ALA A 193 -3.49 21.72 -4.66
C ALA A 193 -2.98 20.33 -5.12
N TYR A 194 -1.68 20.06 -4.97
CA TYR A 194 -1.11 18.76 -5.31
C TYR A 194 -1.64 17.66 -4.38
N ALA A 195 -1.67 17.91 -3.07
CA ALA A 195 -2.23 16.99 -2.10
C ALA A 195 -3.73 16.73 -2.32
N ALA A 196 -4.50 17.76 -2.70
CA ALA A 196 -5.93 17.65 -2.98
C ALA A 196 -6.23 16.74 -4.18
N ARG A 197 -5.40 16.75 -5.23
CA ARG A 197 -5.52 15.83 -6.38
C ARG A 197 -5.40 14.37 -5.92
N ILE A 198 -4.37 14.06 -5.13
CA ILE A 198 -4.16 12.71 -4.59
C ILE A 198 -5.31 12.31 -3.66
N ALA A 199 -5.78 13.22 -2.81
CA ALA A 199 -6.90 12.98 -1.92
C ALA A 199 -8.19 12.64 -2.70
N ALA A 200 -8.44 13.30 -3.83
CA ALA A 200 -9.60 13.01 -4.68
C ALA A 200 -9.54 11.58 -5.25
N LEU A 201 -8.37 11.09 -5.66
CA LEU A 201 -8.18 9.70 -6.08
C LEU A 201 -8.41 8.73 -4.91
N CYS A 202 -7.86 9.03 -3.73
CA CYS A 202 -8.06 8.22 -2.54
C CYS A 202 -9.53 8.11 -2.13
N MET A 203 -10.30 9.21 -2.21
CA MET A 203 -11.73 9.18 -1.86
C MET A 203 -12.54 8.24 -2.73
N LYS A 204 -12.22 8.07 -4.01
CA LYS A 204 -12.86 7.10 -4.90
C LYS A 204 -12.60 5.65 -4.44
N ILE A 205 -11.39 5.37 -3.96
CA ILE A 205 -11.02 4.07 -3.39
C ILE A 205 -11.78 3.81 -2.10
N LEU A 206 -11.98 4.83 -1.29
CA LEU A 206 -12.59 4.75 0.04
C LEU A 206 -14.13 4.69 0.00
N ALA A 207 -14.76 4.82 -1.17
CA ALA A 207 -16.22 4.85 -1.31
C ALA A 207 -16.92 3.60 -0.77
N HIS A 208 -16.25 2.46 -0.72
CA HIS A 208 -16.78 1.17 -0.25
C HIS A 208 -16.40 0.80 1.19
N ILE A 209 -15.80 1.74 1.93
CA ILE A 209 -15.40 1.52 3.32
C ILE A 209 -16.43 2.18 4.26
N PRO A 210 -16.92 1.46 5.30
CA PRO A 210 -17.70 2.11 6.34
C PRO A 210 -16.81 3.14 7.06
N TRP A 211 -17.41 4.25 7.47
CA TRP A 211 -16.70 5.32 8.15
C TRP A 211 -17.15 5.40 9.60
N HIS A 212 -16.17 5.22 10.50
CA HIS A 212 -16.36 5.41 11.93
C HIS A 212 -15.43 6.51 12.41
N GLU A 213 -15.99 7.59 12.98
CA GLU A 213 -15.19 8.74 13.43
C GLU A 213 -14.14 8.35 14.48
N GLU A 214 -14.40 7.31 15.26
CA GLU A 214 -13.48 6.76 16.24
C GLU A 214 -12.16 6.28 15.65
N TRP A 215 -12.14 5.84 14.38
CA TRP A 215 -10.92 5.44 13.69
C TRP A 215 -9.96 6.59 13.43
N PHE A 216 -10.46 7.83 13.49
CA PHE A 216 -9.66 9.05 13.30
C PHE A 216 -9.24 9.69 14.63
N ALA A 217 -9.51 9.04 15.77
CA ALA A 217 -9.11 9.53 17.07
C ALA A 217 -7.57 9.55 17.17
N PRO A 218 -6.94 10.74 17.32
CA PRO A 218 -5.48 10.87 17.27
C PRO A 218 -4.77 9.98 18.29
N ALA A 219 -5.31 9.84 19.50
CA ALA A 219 -4.70 9.01 20.54
C ALA A 219 -4.57 7.54 20.11
N GLY A 220 -5.60 6.98 19.42
CA GLY A 220 -5.58 5.61 18.93
C GLY A 220 -4.55 5.42 17.81
N ILE A 221 -4.53 6.32 16.82
CA ILE A 221 -3.59 6.28 15.70
C ILE A 221 -2.15 6.40 16.19
N ILE A 222 -1.84 7.39 17.07
CA ILE A 222 -0.50 7.60 17.61
C ILE A 222 -0.04 6.38 18.40
N ALA A 223 -0.92 5.83 19.26
CA ALA A 223 -0.61 4.62 20.01
C ALA A 223 -0.34 3.40 19.09
N ALA A 224 -1.07 3.29 17.98
CA ALA A 224 -0.84 2.24 17.00
C ALA A 224 0.50 2.42 16.26
N ILE A 225 0.87 3.66 15.91
CA ILE A 225 2.16 3.96 15.29
C ILE A 225 3.31 3.58 16.21
N HIS A 226 3.28 3.96 17.49
CA HIS A 226 4.34 3.60 18.44
C HIS A 226 4.47 2.09 18.70
N LYS A 227 3.43 1.30 18.47
CA LYS A 227 3.50 -0.17 18.57
C LYS A 227 4.15 -0.82 17.34
N ASP A 228 4.28 -0.11 16.22
CA ASP A 228 4.94 -0.66 15.03
C ASP A 228 6.43 -0.86 15.32
N LYS A 229 6.93 -2.08 15.06
CA LYS A 229 8.32 -2.48 15.28
C LYS A 229 9.35 -1.63 14.51
N LYS A 230 8.91 -0.89 13.52
CA LYS A 230 9.76 0.02 12.74
C LYS A 230 10.06 1.33 13.48
N GLN A 231 9.31 1.65 14.52
CA GLN A 231 9.53 2.84 15.35
C GLN A 231 10.54 2.50 16.46
N THR A 232 11.73 3.07 16.36
CA THR A 232 12.86 2.81 17.30
C THR A 232 13.21 4.02 18.17
N SER A 233 12.52 5.15 17.98
CA SER A 233 12.76 6.42 18.69
C SER A 233 11.48 6.98 19.29
N GLU A 234 11.61 7.96 20.20
CA GLU A 234 10.47 8.72 20.74
C GLU A 234 9.75 9.52 19.66
N ARG A 235 10.47 9.92 18.58
CA ARG A 235 9.91 10.61 17.42
C ARG A 235 9.49 9.62 16.36
N ILE A 236 8.45 9.97 15.62
CA ILE A 236 7.86 9.09 14.61
C ILE A 236 8.65 9.18 13.31
N THR A 237 9.00 8.01 12.78
CA THR A 237 9.60 7.89 11.46
C THR A 237 8.51 7.64 10.41
N ALA A 238 8.46 8.49 9.39
CA ALA A 238 7.56 8.31 8.25
C ALA A 238 8.26 8.63 6.93
N VAL A 239 7.77 8.03 5.86
CA VAL A 239 8.14 8.41 4.49
C VAL A 239 7.14 9.44 3.99
N LEU A 240 7.63 10.59 3.57
CA LEU A 240 6.83 11.72 3.08
C LEU A 240 7.34 12.14 1.70
N LEU A 241 6.49 12.87 0.95
CA LEU A 241 6.92 13.61 -0.23
C LEU A 241 7.66 14.89 0.20
N ASN A 242 8.80 15.17 -0.45
CA ASN A 242 9.60 16.38 -0.26
C ASN A 242 9.25 17.46 -1.31
N GLU A 243 9.99 18.57 -1.31
CA GLU A 243 9.77 19.72 -2.22
C GLU A 243 9.99 19.37 -3.71
N ALA A 244 10.72 18.30 -4.00
CA ALA A 244 10.88 17.78 -5.36
C ALA A 244 9.80 16.77 -5.75
N HIS A 245 8.79 16.56 -4.89
CA HIS A 245 7.77 15.50 -5.00
C HIS A 245 8.37 14.09 -5.00
N GLU A 246 9.54 13.93 -4.38
CA GLU A 246 10.23 12.65 -4.21
C GLU A 246 10.05 12.12 -2.79
N LEU A 247 10.20 10.81 -2.64
CA LEU A 247 10.10 10.15 -1.34
C LEU A 247 11.34 10.39 -0.49
N SER A 248 11.15 10.78 0.76
CA SER A 248 12.22 10.93 1.74
C SER A 248 11.79 10.40 3.11
N VAL A 249 12.76 9.85 3.85
CA VAL A 249 12.53 9.34 5.22
C VAL A 249 12.73 10.48 6.21
N TYR A 250 11.70 10.78 6.97
CA TYR A 250 11.74 11.76 8.07
C TYR A 250 11.61 11.03 9.41
N ARG A 251 12.53 11.32 10.33
CA ARG A 251 12.60 10.67 11.66
C ARG A 251 12.22 11.62 12.80
N ASP A 252 11.58 12.69 12.45
CA ASP A 252 11.29 13.83 13.32
C ASP A 252 9.83 14.26 13.25
N VAL A 253 8.94 13.37 12.76
CA VAL A 253 7.51 13.67 12.70
C VAL A 253 6.96 13.74 14.11
N GLU A 254 6.33 14.86 14.45
CA GLU A 254 5.77 15.13 15.77
C GLU A 254 4.31 14.66 15.86
N GLU A 255 3.89 14.24 17.02
CA GLU A 255 2.51 13.83 17.27
C GLU A 255 1.50 14.94 16.94
N GLU A 256 1.89 16.20 17.15
CA GLU A 256 1.02 17.34 16.86
C GLU A 256 0.77 17.51 15.35
N GLU A 257 1.76 17.21 14.50
CA GLU A 257 1.56 17.20 13.05
C GLU A 257 0.55 16.14 12.64
N ILE A 258 0.60 14.96 13.28
CA ILE A 258 -0.35 13.87 13.03
C ILE A 258 -1.75 14.26 13.50
N ARG A 259 -1.90 14.88 14.68
CA ARG A 259 -3.20 15.36 15.17
C ARG A 259 -3.85 16.31 14.18
N GLN A 260 -3.08 17.23 13.65
CA GLN A 260 -3.57 18.22 12.69
C GLN A 260 -3.88 17.57 11.35
N ALA A 261 -3.05 16.66 10.86
CA ALA A 261 -3.31 15.91 9.63
C ALA A 261 -4.61 15.10 9.72
N LEU A 262 -4.85 14.43 10.85
CA LEU A 262 -6.08 13.67 11.09
C LEU A 262 -7.32 14.57 11.17
N ALA A 263 -7.21 15.75 11.78
CA ALA A 263 -8.29 16.74 11.80
C ALA A 263 -8.65 17.23 10.38
N CYS A 264 -7.63 17.54 9.56
CA CYS A 264 -7.82 17.90 8.15
C CYS A 264 -8.48 16.76 7.37
N LEU A 265 -8.02 15.53 7.56
CA LEU A 265 -8.58 14.35 6.90
C LEU A 265 -10.05 14.12 7.26
N LEU A 266 -10.40 14.22 8.54
CA LEU A 266 -11.78 14.07 9.01
C LEU A 266 -12.69 15.17 8.44
N GLN A 267 -12.21 16.42 8.41
CA GLN A 267 -12.94 17.53 7.81
C GLN A 267 -13.10 17.36 6.30
N TYR A 268 -12.04 16.93 5.60
CA TYR A 268 -12.10 16.66 4.18
C TYR A 268 -13.14 15.58 3.87
N TRP A 269 -13.15 14.49 4.61
CA TRP A 269 -14.15 13.44 4.48
C TRP A 269 -15.58 13.95 4.71
N ARG A 270 -15.84 14.70 5.79
CA ARG A 270 -17.17 15.27 6.09
C ARG A 270 -17.69 16.14 4.95
N ASN A 271 -16.82 16.88 4.27
CA ASN A 271 -17.15 17.77 3.17
C ASN A 271 -17.43 17.01 1.84
N HIS A 272 -16.94 15.77 1.71
CA HIS A 272 -17.04 14.98 0.48
C HIS A 272 -17.92 13.73 0.64
N ARG A 273 -18.44 13.48 1.83
CA ARG A 273 -19.37 12.39 2.10
C ARG A 273 -20.67 12.61 1.34
N GLY A 274 -20.99 11.71 0.38
CA GLY A 274 -22.27 11.71 -0.34
C GLY A 274 -22.28 12.50 -1.66
N LYS A 275 -21.10 12.86 -2.20
CA LYS A 275 -20.96 13.39 -3.57
C LYS A 275 -20.66 12.31 -4.58
#